data_7627979f31f9face1c34525f846cce27
#
_entry.id   7627979f31f9face1c34525f846cce27
#
_cell.length_a   1.000
_cell.length_b   1.000
_cell.length_c   1.000
_cell.angle_alpha   90.00
_cell.angle_beta   90.00
_cell.angle_gamma   90.00
#
_symmetry.space_group_name_H-M   'P 1'
#
loop_
_entity.id
_entity.type
_entity.pdbx_description
1 polymer ?
#
loop_
_entity_poly.entity_id
_entity_poly.type
_entity_poly.pdbx_seq_one_letter_code
_entity_poly.pdbx_strand_id
1 'polypeptide(L)'
;MVLHMVMNMIYYWISIILIIALLFTDIGIFIIPFILFYMLYSIISVAPSLLAWHGETSYGKLILKNIIYVFFAILVYAIFYLKSGLIINDELTKIDFSTAIYFSGTTWTTVGYGDISAPKNIRLVTTIEAINSYFAMAILMALIVLWLNDARESSKQYTDWLGSATKKDVEEKTELKSMT
;
A
#
# COMPACT_ATOMS: atom_id res chain seq x y z
N MET A 1 -2.13 -21.34 -3.67
CA MET A 1 -3.23 -20.60 -3.03
C MET A 1 -3.21 -20.71 -1.49
N VAL A 2 -3.25 -21.91 -0.89
CA VAL A 2 -3.26 -22.12 0.57
C VAL A 2 -2.03 -21.53 1.26
N LEU A 3 -0.82 -21.72 0.74
CA LEU A 3 0.43 -21.19 1.32
C LEU A 3 0.42 -19.64 1.38
N HIS A 4 -0.12 -19.00 0.36
CA HIS A 4 -0.24 -17.53 0.32
C HIS A 4 -1.26 -16.97 1.34
N MET A 5 -2.36 -17.71 1.58
CA MET A 5 -3.33 -17.37 2.62
C MET A 5 -2.73 -17.51 4.02
N VAL A 6 -2.02 -18.61 4.27
CA VAL A 6 -1.35 -18.87 5.55
C VAL A 6 -0.26 -17.83 5.83
N MET A 7 0.56 -17.50 4.86
CA MET A 7 1.59 -16.45 4.98
C MET A 7 0.96 -15.07 5.28
N ASN A 8 -0.16 -14.73 4.64
CA ASN A 8 -0.87 -13.49 4.92
C ASN A 8 -1.45 -13.47 6.35
N MET A 9 -2.04 -14.59 6.81
CA MET A 9 -2.57 -14.68 8.18
C MET A 9 -1.44 -14.54 9.23
N ILE A 10 -0.34 -15.25 9.06
CA ILE A 10 0.84 -15.15 9.94
C ILE A 10 1.34 -13.71 10.00
N TYR A 11 1.40 -13.03 8.87
CA TYR A 11 1.80 -11.65 8.77
C TYR A 11 0.88 -10.69 9.57
N TYR A 12 -0.45 -10.83 9.45
CA TYR A 12 -1.39 -10.00 10.22
C TYR A 12 -1.23 -10.24 11.74
N TRP A 13 -1.06 -11.48 12.17
CA TRP A 13 -0.85 -11.80 13.58
C TRP A 13 0.47 -11.24 14.12
N ILE A 14 1.56 -11.36 13.37
CA ILE A 14 2.86 -10.77 13.73
C ILE A 14 2.73 -9.25 13.84
N SER A 15 2.05 -8.60 12.90
CA SER A 15 1.83 -7.15 12.91
C SER A 15 1.05 -6.70 14.15
N ILE A 16 -0.02 -7.40 14.51
CA ILE A 16 -0.84 -7.11 15.70
C ILE A 16 -0.01 -7.31 16.99
N ILE A 17 0.70 -8.42 17.11
CA ILE A 17 1.56 -8.72 18.27
C ILE A 17 2.63 -7.64 18.44
N LEU A 18 3.22 -7.18 17.35
CA LEU A 18 4.28 -6.18 17.36
C LEU A 18 3.76 -4.79 17.75
N ILE A 19 2.53 -4.43 17.34
CA ILE A 19 1.88 -3.18 17.78
C ILE A 19 1.59 -3.25 19.27
N ILE A 20 1.06 -4.37 19.74
CA ILE A 20 0.83 -4.57 21.16
C ILE A 20 2.16 -4.47 21.92
N ALA A 21 3.22 -5.09 21.44
CA ALA A 21 4.56 -4.99 22.03
C ALA A 21 5.07 -3.53 22.04
N LEU A 22 4.87 -2.77 20.96
CA LEU A 22 5.21 -1.33 20.87
C LEU A 22 4.44 -0.48 21.87
N LEU A 23 3.19 -0.80 22.16
CA LEU A 23 2.40 -0.10 23.17
C LEU A 23 2.93 -0.33 24.59
N PHE A 24 3.46 -1.53 24.87
CA PHE A 24 3.87 -1.94 26.22
C PHE A 24 5.38 -1.84 26.50
N THR A 25 6.23 -1.67 25.47
CA THR A 25 7.69 -1.59 25.66
C THR A 25 8.23 -0.20 25.34
N ASP A 26 9.16 0.28 26.18
CA ASP A 26 9.85 1.57 25.96
C ASP A 26 10.97 1.47 24.89
N ILE A 27 11.04 0.38 24.16
CA ILE A 27 12.20 0.04 23.33
C ILE A 27 11.96 0.47 21.88
N GLY A 28 12.31 1.71 21.55
CA GLY A 28 12.31 2.23 20.16
C GLY A 28 13.23 1.46 19.19
N ILE A 29 14.16 0.65 19.70
CA ILE A 29 15.08 -0.17 18.89
C ILE A 29 14.36 -1.25 18.06
N PHE A 30 13.24 -1.80 18.52
CA PHE A 30 12.48 -2.81 17.77
C PHE A 30 11.61 -2.25 16.64
N ILE A 31 11.41 -0.95 16.58
CA ILE A 31 10.62 -0.30 15.52
C ILE A 31 11.34 -0.36 14.18
N ILE A 32 12.66 -0.16 14.16
CA ILE A 32 13.45 -0.16 12.92
C ILE A 32 13.37 -1.50 12.18
N PRO A 33 13.67 -2.66 12.82
CA PRO A 33 13.52 -3.96 12.15
C PRO A 33 12.07 -4.27 11.75
N PHE A 34 11.08 -3.81 12.49
CA PHE A 34 9.68 -3.99 12.12
C PHE A 34 9.30 -3.21 10.86
N ILE A 35 9.71 -1.96 10.77
CA ILE A 35 9.48 -1.12 9.60
C ILE A 35 10.15 -1.71 8.36
N LEU A 36 11.41 -2.15 8.50
CA LEU A 36 12.15 -2.81 7.43
C LEU A 36 11.49 -4.13 7.02
N PHE A 37 11.06 -4.95 7.98
CA PHE A 37 10.32 -6.18 7.70
C PHE A 37 9.01 -5.91 6.98
N TYR A 38 8.28 -4.88 7.39
CA TYR A 38 7.02 -4.48 6.77
C TYR A 38 7.22 -3.95 5.35
N MET A 39 8.27 -3.17 5.12
CA MET A 39 8.67 -2.68 3.81
C MET A 39 9.04 -3.84 2.87
N LEU A 40 9.87 -4.77 3.36
CA LEU A 40 10.27 -5.96 2.61
C LEU A 40 9.05 -6.83 2.26
N TYR A 41 8.14 -7.04 3.20
CA TYR A 41 6.91 -7.79 2.97
C TYR A 41 5.99 -7.11 1.95
N SER A 42 5.84 -5.79 1.99
CA SER A 42 5.08 -5.05 0.99
C SER A 42 5.64 -5.29 -0.41
N ILE A 43 6.95 -5.18 -0.58
CA ILE A 43 7.64 -5.45 -1.84
C ILE A 43 7.43 -6.91 -2.27
N ILE A 44 7.70 -7.88 -1.37
CA ILE A 44 7.57 -9.32 -1.66
C ILE A 44 6.12 -9.71 -1.97
N SER A 45 5.13 -9.11 -1.32
CA SER A 45 3.71 -9.43 -1.56
C SER A 45 3.19 -8.91 -2.90
N VAL A 46 3.80 -7.87 -3.44
CA VAL A 46 3.44 -7.28 -4.74
C VAL A 46 4.28 -7.86 -5.88
N ALA A 47 5.53 -8.25 -5.62
CA ALA A 47 6.44 -8.78 -6.63
C ALA A 47 5.87 -9.97 -7.43
N PRO A 48 5.21 -11.00 -6.85
CA PRO A 48 4.61 -12.07 -7.63
C PRO A 48 3.50 -11.58 -8.56
N SER A 49 2.76 -10.55 -8.16
CA SER A 49 1.69 -9.97 -8.97
C SER A 49 2.23 -9.12 -10.13
N LEU A 50 3.40 -8.53 -9.96
CA LEU A 50 4.12 -7.81 -11.02
C LEU A 50 4.82 -8.78 -11.99
N LEU A 51 5.27 -9.95 -11.49
CA LEU A 51 6.00 -10.96 -12.26
C LEU A 51 5.08 -12.02 -12.87
N ALA A 52 3.90 -12.28 -12.27
CA ALA A 52 2.91 -13.21 -12.77
C ALA A 52 2.14 -12.57 -13.94
N TRP A 53 2.68 -12.71 -15.12
CA TRP A 53 2.09 -12.26 -16.39
C TRP A 53 0.76 -12.94 -16.74
N HIS A 54 0.34 -13.94 -15.99
CA HIS A 54 -0.90 -14.69 -16.30
C HIS A 54 -1.64 -15.08 -15.02
N GLY A 55 -2.85 -14.54 -14.85
CA GLY A 55 -3.92 -15.13 -14.08
C GLY A 55 -4.34 -14.37 -12.82
N GLU A 56 -5.63 -14.07 -12.76
CA GLU A 56 -6.52 -13.83 -11.60
C GLU A 56 -6.03 -12.88 -10.47
N THR A 57 -5.04 -12.04 -10.71
CA THR A 57 -4.61 -11.08 -9.70
C THR A 57 -5.54 -9.88 -9.71
N SER A 58 -6.44 -9.81 -8.74
CA SER A 58 -7.31 -8.63 -8.58
C SER A 58 -6.46 -7.44 -8.10
N TYR A 59 -6.00 -6.61 -9.03
CA TYR A 59 -5.25 -5.38 -8.74
C TYR A 59 -5.97 -4.48 -7.73
N GLY A 60 -7.32 -4.43 -7.77
CA GLY A 60 -8.10 -3.70 -6.78
C GLY A 60 -7.87 -4.16 -5.34
N LYS A 61 -7.72 -5.47 -5.11
CA LYS A 61 -7.38 -6.01 -3.77
C LYS A 61 -5.97 -5.60 -3.34
N LEU A 62 -5.01 -5.55 -4.26
CA LEU A 62 -3.64 -5.12 -3.97
C LEU A 62 -3.57 -3.63 -3.67
N ILE A 63 -4.31 -2.80 -4.42
CA ILE A 63 -4.45 -1.36 -4.16
C ILE A 63 -5.04 -1.13 -2.77
N LEU A 64 -6.15 -1.80 -2.45
CA LEU A 64 -6.78 -1.68 -1.12
C LEU A 64 -5.80 -2.09 0.00
N LYS A 65 -5.06 -3.17 -0.21
CA LYS A 65 -4.04 -3.64 0.74
C LYS A 65 -2.93 -2.61 0.96
N ASN A 66 -2.47 -1.95 -0.11
CA ASN A 66 -1.46 -0.91 -0.03
C ASN A 66 -1.99 0.33 0.69
N ILE A 67 -3.24 0.74 0.44
CA ILE A 67 -3.89 1.85 1.15
C ILE A 67 -3.99 1.55 2.65
N ILE A 68 -4.45 0.35 3.02
CA ILE A 68 -4.52 -0.08 4.43
C ILE A 68 -3.13 -0.06 5.06
N TYR A 69 -2.10 -0.49 4.32
CA TYR A 69 -0.71 -0.42 4.76
C TYR A 69 -0.28 1.02 5.09
N VAL A 70 -0.56 1.98 4.22
CA VAL A 70 -0.18 3.38 4.43
C VAL A 70 -0.80 3.92 5.73
N PHE A 71 -2.12 3.74 5.91
CA PHE A 71 -2.80 4.17 7.14
C PHE A 71 -2.19 3.53 8.39
N PHE A 72 -1.88 2.25 8.31
CA PHE A 72 -1.33 1.51 9.42
C PHE A 72 0.10 1.95 9.76
N ALA A 73 0.92 2.21 8.75
CA ALA A 73 2.28 2.73 8.92
C ALA A 73 2.26 4.10 9.60
N ILE A 74 1.41 5.03 9.15
CA ILE A 74 1.23 6.34 9.80
C ILE A 74 0.88 6.18 11.28
N LEU A 75 -0.04 5.27 11.63
CA LEU A 75 -0.41 5.01 13.03
C LEU A 75 0.77 4.48 13.87
N VAL A 76 1.55 3.56 13.32
CA VAL A 76 2.71 2.98 14.02
C VAL A 76 3.76 4.06 14.29
N TYR A 77 4.08 4.89 13.30
CA TYR A 77 5.01 6.00 13.48
C TYR A 77 4.45 7.05 14.47
N ALA A 78 3.15 7.35 14.38
CA ALA A 78 2.51 8.28 15.33
C ALA A 78 2.63 7.79 16.78
N ILE A 79 2.41 6.48 17.05
CA ILE A 79 2.60 5.90 18.39
C ILE A 79 4.06 6.04 18.85
N PHE A 80 5.01 5.88 17.95
CA PHE A 80 6.43 6.08 18.25
C PHE A 80 6.71 7.53 18.64
N TYR A 81 6.22 8.51 17.89
CA TYR A 81 6.40 9.94 18.19
C TYR A 81 5.69 10.36 19.47
N LEU A 82 4.51 9.80 19.73
CA LEU A 82 3.79 10.02 20.98
C LEU A 82 4.62 9.66 22.23
N LYS A 83 5.41 8.57 22.13
CA LYS A 83 6.29 8.14 23.21
C LYS A 83 7.59 8.93 23.29
N SER A 84 8.16 9.27 22.14
CA SER A 84 9.47 9.94 22.04
C SER A 84 9.41 11.44 22.33
N GLY A 85 8.24 12.07 22.15
CA GLY A 85 8.08 13.52 22.12
C GLY A 85 8.63 14.13 20.82
N LEU A 86 8.23 15.36 20.55
CA LEU A 86 8.66 16.14 19.39
C LEU A 86 9.13 17.54 19.81
N ILE A 87 9.86 18.22 18.95
CA ILE A 87 10.29 19.60 19.19
C ILE A 87 9.21 20.54 18.64
N ILE A 88 8.67 21.39 19.50
CA ILE A 88 7.72 22.44 19.19
C ILE A 88 8.27 23.72 19.81
N ASN A 89 8.42 24.79 19.02
CA ASN A 89 9.00 26.06 19.47
C ASN A 89 10.40 25.88 20.11
N ASP A 90 11.25 25.04 19.49
CA ASP A 90 12.61 24.71 19.94
C ASP A 90 12.70 23.94 21.27
N GLU A 91 11.60 23.51 21.86
CA GLU A 91 11.55 22.75 23.08
C GLU A 91 11.04 21.31 22.84
N LEU A 92 11.69 20.33 23.51
CA LEU A 92 11.21 18.96 23.51
C LEU A 92 9.94 18.84 24.34
N THR A 93 8.83 18.60 23.67
CA THR A 93 7.49 18.57 24.26
C THR A 93 6.86 17.18 24.17
N LYS A 94 6.19 16.77 25.25
CA LYS A 94 5.27 15.62 25.18
C LYS A 94 4.04 16.05 24.41
N ILE A 95 3.70 15.27 23.39
CA ILE A 95 2.61 15.58 22.46
C ILE A 95 1.40 14.71 22.71
N ASP A 96 0.25 15.14 22.25
CA ASP A 96 -0.97 14.34 22.20
C ASP A 96 -1.01 13.46 20.95
N PHE A 97 -1.98 12.55 20.88
CA PHE A 97 -2.13 11.62 19.77
C PHE A 97 -2.46 12.32 18.44
N SER A 98 -3.23 13.41 18.48
CA SER A 98 -3.55 14.21 17.29
C SER A 98 -2.30 14.82 16.67
N THR A 99 -1.46 15.44 17.50
CA THR A 99 -0.18 16.01 17.07
C THR A 99 0.78 14.94 16.54
N ALA A 100 0.79 13.75 17.13
CA ALA A 100 1.59 12.64 16.67
C ALA A 100 1.16 12.14 15.28
N ILE A 101 -0.15 11.97 15.05
CA ILE A 101 -0.70 11.61 13.72
C ILE A 101 -0.41 12.69 12.69
N TYR A 102 -0.58 13.96 13.06
CA TYR A 102 -0.29 15.09 12.19
C TYR A 102 1.17 15.06 11.73
N PHE A 103 2.12 14.91 12.67
CA PHE A 103 3.55 14.86 12.35
C PHE A 103 3.91 13.66 11.48
N SER A 104 3.43 12.47 11.81
CA SER A 104 3.64 11.27 10.99
C SER A 104 3.00 11.44 9.60
N GLY A 105 1.77 11.92 9.52
CA GLY A 105 1.08 12.14 8.25
C GLY A 105 1.80 13.14 7.34
N THR A 106 2.29 14.26 7.89
CA THR A 106 3.03 15.28 7.13
C THR A 106 4.43 14.78 6.73
N THR A 107 5.06 13.95 7.53
CA THR A 107 6.32 13.26 7.20
C THR A 107 6.09 12.22 6.12
N TRP A 108 5.05 11.40 6.24
CA TRP A 108 4.69 10.38 5.26
C TRP A 108 4.37 10.96 3.89
N THR A 109 3.61 12.04 3.86
CA THR A 109 3.27 12.75 2.61
C THR A 109 4.38 13.67 2.12
N THR A 110 5.51 13.75 2.85
CA THR A 110 6.66 14.62 2.54
C THR A 110 6.32 16.11 2.47
N VAL A 111 5.20 16.53 3.05
CA VAL A 111 4.78 17.93 3.11
C VAL A 111 5.69 18.73 4.06
N GLY A 112 5.92 18.21 5.27
CA GLY A 112 6.89 18.76 6.24
C GLY A 112 6.76 20.26 6.45
N TYR A 113 5.68 20.72 7.08
CA TYR A 113 5.45 22.16 7.29
C TYR A 113 6.53 22.87 8.12
N GLY A 114 7.29 22.09 8.93
CA GLY A 114 8.40 22.63 9.71
C GLY A 114 8.00 23.28 11.05
N ASP A 115 6.72 23.28 11.37
CA ASP A 115 6.15 23.73 12.64
C ASP A 115 6.47 22.79 13.81
N ILE A 116 6.67 21.52 13.48
CA ILE A 116 7.06 20.44 14.41
C ILE A 116 8.28 19.71 13.83
N SER A 117 9.24 19.36 14.65
CA SER A 117 10.42 18.64 14.20
C SER A 117 10.83 17.49 15.12
N ALA A 118 11.59 16.53 14.57
CA ALA A 118 12.09 15.39 15.31
C ALA A 118 13.32 15.76 16.13
N PRO A 119 13.42 15.37 17.43
CA PRO A 119 14.62 15.52 18.20
C PRO A 119 15.78 14.68 17.64
N LYS A 120 17.02 15.09 17.91
CA LYS A 120 18.24 14.53 17.28
C LYS A 120 18.31 12.99 17.35
N ASN A 121 17.90 12.40 18.45
CA ASN A 121 17.97 10.95 18.71
C ASN A 121 17.03 10.11 17.84
N ILE A 122 15.97 10.69 17.26
CA ILE A 122 15.00 9.97 16.44
C ILE A 122 14.94 10.46 14.97
N ARG A 123 15.78 11.38 14.55
CA ARG A 123 15.83 11.89 13.17
C ARG A 123 16.00 10.78 12.13
N LEU A 124 16.79 9.75 12.48
CA LEU A 124 16.97 8.62 11.60
C LEU A 124 15.66 7.87 11.35
N VAL A 125 14.83 7.70 12.38
CA VAL A 125 13.51 7.05 12.25
C VAL A 125 12.58 7.87 11.34
N THR A 126 12.57 9.19 11.51
CA THR A 126 11.81 10.10 10.64
C THR A 126 12.29 10.05 9.18
N THR A 127 13.59 9.93 8.96
CA THR A 127 14.16 9.75 7.60
C THR A 127 13.72 8.40 6.99
N ILE A 128 13.75 7.33 7.79
CA ILE A 128 13.28 6.00 7.35
C ILE A 128 11.79 6.03 7.02
N GLU A 129 10.97 6.74 7.82
CA GLU A 129 9.56 6.95 7.51
C GLU A 129 9.35 7.60 6.14
N ALA A 130 10.05 8.69 5.87
CA ALA A 130 9.99 9.38 4.59
C ALA A 130 10.42 8.48 3.42
N ILE A 131 11.51 7.72 3.56
CA ILE A 131 11.96 6.76 2.55
C ILE A 131 10.90 5.68 2.31
N ASN A 132 10.33 5.13 3.38
CA ASN A 132 9.28 4.11 3.30
C ASN A 132 8.04 4.61 2.55
N SER A 133 7.65 5.87 2.76
CA SER A 133 6.54 6.50 2.05
C SER A 133 6.75 6.56 0.53
N TYR A 134 7.96 6.89 0.07
CA TYR A 134 8.29 6.90 -1.35
C TYR A 134 8.09 5.54 -2.00
N PHE A 135 8.56 4.46 -1.34
CA PHE A 135 8.37 3.11 -1.85
C PHE A 135 6.89 2.71 -1.88
N ALA A 136 6.14 3.00 -0.83
CA ALA A 136 4.72 2.69 -0.77
C ALA A 136 3.92 3.43 -1.87
N MET A 137 4.22 4.70 -2.09
CA MET A 137 3.60 5.50 -3.15
C MET A 137 3.99 5.02 -4.55
N ALA A 138 5.26 4.65 -4.77
CA ALA A 138 5.70 4.10 -6.05
C ALA A 138 4.97 2.78 -6.38
N ILE A 139 4.83 1.89 -5.39
CA ILE A 139 4.06 0.64 -5.53
C ILE A 139 2.59 0.94 -5.83
N LEU A 140 1.97 1.87 -5.12
CA LEU A 140 0.57 2.25 -5.34
C LEU A 140 0.36 2.76 -6.76
N MET A 141 1.22 3.63 -7.26
CA MET A 141 1.15 4.15 -8.62
C MET A 141 1.33 3.04 -9.66
N ALA A 142 2.29 2.15 -9.46
CA ALA A 142 2.49 0.99 -10.33
C ALA A 142 1.24 0.09 -10.41
N LEU A 143 0.61 -0.19 -9.25
CA LEU A 143 -0.61 -0.99 -9.18
C LEU A 143 -1.80 -0.31 -9.89
N ILE A 144 -1.94 1.01 -9.75
CA ILE A 144 -2.98 1.77 -10.45
C ILE A 144 -2.78 1.69 -11.97
N VAL A 145 -1.55 1.87 -12.45
CA VAL A 145 -1.25 1.77 -13.89
C VAL A 145 -1.55 0.36 -14.43
N LEU A 146 -1.18 -0.68 -13.71
CA LEU A 146 -1.48 -2.07 -14.09
C LEU A 146 -2.99 -2.33 -14.11
N TRP A 147 -3.71 -1.85 -13.11
CA TRP A 147 -5.17 -1.97 -13.06
C TRP A 147 -5.87 -1.26 -14.23
N LEU A 148 -5.41 -0.07 -14.59
CA LEU A 148 -5.94 0.68 -15.73
C LEU A 148 -5.64 -0.02 -17.07
N ASN A 149 -4.47 -0.61 -17.23
CA ASN A 149 -4.12 -1.38 -18.43
C ASN A 149 -4.99 -2.64 -18.56
N ASP A 150 -5.16 -3.39 -17.48
CA ASP A 150 -6.02 -4.58 -17.44
C ASP A 150 -7.47 -4.24 -17.78
N ALA A 151 -8.01 -3.15 -17.23
CA ALA A 151 -9.35 -2.66 -17.56
C ALA A 151 -9.49 -2.27 -19.05
N ARG A 152 -8.43 -1.66 -19.62
CA ARG A 152 -8.41 -1.29 -21.05
C ARG A 152 -8.39 -2.52 -21.95
N GLU A 153 -7.56 -3.52 -21.65
CA GLU A 153 -7.47 -4.76 -22.42
C GLU A 153 -8.78 -5.54 -22.37
N SER A 154 -9.40 -5.65 -21.21
CA SER A 154 -10.71 -6.29 -21.04
C SER A 154 -11.80 -5.58 -21.85
N SER A 155 -11.82 -4.25 -21.85
CA SER A 155 -12.75 -3.46 -22.66
C SER A 155 -12.57 -3.69 -24.15
N LYS A 156 -11.30 -3.74 -24.63
CA LYS A 156 -10.98 -4.00 -26.03
C LYS A 156 -11.44 -5.41 -26.44
N GLN A 157 -11.15 -6.42 -25.66
CA GLN A 157 -11.57 -7.79 -25.89
C GLN A 157 -13.10 -7.91 -26.00
N TYR A 158 -13.84 -7.19 -25.14
CA TYR A 158 -15.29 -7.16 -25.20
C TYR A 158 -15.83 -6.52 -26.47
N THR A 159 -15.25 -5.41 -26.93
CA THR A 159 -15.64 -4.75 -28.19
C THR A 159 -15.33 -5.61 -29.41
N ASP A 160 -14.18 -6.29 -29.43
CA ASP A 160 -13.81 -7.20 -30.51
C ASP A 160 -14.74 -8.43 -30.59
N TRP A 161 -15.13 -8.96 -29.42
CA TRP A 161 -16.14 -10.04 -29.34
C TRP A 161 -17.49 -9.61 -29.89
N LEU A 162 -17.99 -8.42 -29.50
CA LEU A 162 -19.25 -7.87 -30.01
C LEU A 162 -19.19 -7.70 -31.55
N GLY A 163 -18.09 -7.17 -32.08
CA GLY A 163 -17.90 -7.01 -33.51
C GLY A 163 -17.97 -8.36 -34.27
N SER A 164 -17.32 -9.39 -33.71
CA SER A 164 -17.32 -10.74 -34.30
C SER A 164 -18.68 -11.41 -34.22
N ALA A 165 -19.42 -11.25 -33.13
CA ALA A 165 -20.77 -11.79 -32.99
C ALA A 165 -21.75 -11.15 -33.99
N THR A 166 -21.71 -9.82 -34.11
CA THR A 166 -22.54 -9.09 -35.08
C THR A 166 -22.25 -9.52 -36.51
N LYS A 167 -20.97 -9.76 -36.85
CA LYS A 167 -20.60 -10.23 -38.21
C LYS A 167 -21.17 -11.62 -38.52
N LYS A 168 -21.12 -12.55 -37.58
CA LYS A 168 -21.69 -13.88 -37.70
C LYS A 168 -23.22 -13.83 -37.92
N ASP A 169 -23.93 -13.01 -37.15
CA ASP A 169 -25.36 -12.83 -37.28
C ASP A 169 -25.76 -12.28 -38.66
N VAL A 170 -24.99 -11.39 -39.22
CA VAL A 170 -25.19 -10.83 -40.57
C VAL A 170 -24.94 -11.87 -41.65
N GLU A 171 -23.84 -12.65 -41.53
CA GLU A 171 -23.50 -13.73 -42.47
C GLU A 171 -24.63 -14.80 -42.50
N GLU A 172 -25.07 -15.28 -41.34
CA GLU A 172 -26.13 -16.28 -41.23
C GLU A 172 -27.48 -15.79 -41.84
N LYS A 173 -27.85 -14.54 -41.59
CA LYS A 173 -29.05 -13.94 -42.20
C LYS A 173 -28.95 -13.80 -43.72
N THR A 174 -27.72 -13.56 -44.21
CA THR A 174 -27.48 -13.43 -45.67
C THR A 174 -27.54 -14.79 -46.33
N GLU A 175 -26.98 -15.84 -45.71
CA GLU A 175 -27.08 -17.23 -46.24
C GLU A 175 -28.54 -17.73 -46.27
N LEU A 176 -29.32 -17.51 -45.20
CA LEU A 176 -30.72 -17.87 -45.14
C LEU A 176 -31.53 -17.20 -46.28
N LYS A 177 -31.23 -15.95 -46.60
CA LYS A 177 -31.90 -15.18 -47.65
C LYS A 177 -31.53 -15.64 -49.08
N SER A 178 -30.36 -16.27 -49.24
CA SER A 178 -29.92 -16.83 -50.55
C SER A 178 -30.50 -18.22 -50.83
N MET A 179 -31.03 -18.91 -49.79
CA MET A 179 -31.65 -20.24 -49.91
C MET A 179 -33.15 -20.21 -50.16
N THR A 180 -33.79 -19.05 -50.03
CA THR A 180 -35.22 -18.84 -50.33
C THR A 180 -35.41 -18.14 -51.64
#